data_0994653aaaef5bc00cf65a4419751f6f
#
_entry.id   0994653aaaef5bc00cf65a4419751f6f
#
_cell.length_a   1.000
_cell.length_b   1.000
_cell.length_c   1.000
_cell.angle_alpha   90.00
_cell.angle_beta   90.00
_cell.angle_gamma   90.00
#
_symmetry.space_group_name_H-M   'P 1'
#
loop_
_entity.id
_entity.type
_entity.pdbx_description
1 polymer ?
#
loop_
_entity_poly.entity_id
_entity_poly.type
_entity_poly.pdbx_seq_one_letter_code
_entity_poly.pdbx_strand_id
1 'polypeptide(L)'
;MTIKTIIFDFGGVITNSPIEGFKLLEEKHGYDKGIITNINMNNPDNNAWAKSERGEIDINTFLDEFEKEALAIGQKINAKEILQQLYGSLRKNMINKIKLLSNSKKYKLICLTNVLRGVDIFTPK
;
A
#
# COMPACT_ATOMS: atom_id res chain seq x y z
N MET A 1 -21.97 18.77 18.51
CA MET A 1 -21.34 18.68 17.17
C MET A 1 -21.87 17.44 16.47
N THR A 2 -22.36 17.56 15.24
CA THR A 2 -22.93 16.45 14.49
C THR A 2 -21.98 16.09 13.33
N ILE A 3 -21.59 14.82 13.26
CA ILE A 3 -20.80 14.32 12.14
C ILE A 3 -21.69 14.25 10.90
N LYS A 4 -21.25 14.85 9.79
CA LYS A 4 -21.96 14.87 8.50
C LYS A 4 -21.21 14.11 7.40
N THR A 5 -19.90 13.96 7.54
CA THR A 5 -19.04 13.34 6.56
C THR A 5 -18.13 12.31 7.22
N ILE A 6 -17.98 11.16 6.58
CA ILE A 6 -17.04 10.11 6.98
C ILE A 6 -16.07 9.92 5.83
N ILE A 7 -14.78 10.03 6.12
CA ILE A 7 -13.70 9.82 5.16
C ILE A 7 -13.03 8.49 5.49
N PHE A 8 -12.97 7.60 4.51
CA PHE A 8 -12.29 6.31 4.61
C PHE A 8 -10.95 6.37 3.89
N ASP A 9 -9.91 5.87 4.54
CA ASP A 9 -8.72 5.44 3.83
C ASP A 9 -9.02 4.13 3.07
N PHE A 10 -8.20 3.77 2.09
CA PHE A 10 -8.40 2.58 1.28
C PHE A 10 -7.52 1.42 1.75
N GLY A 11 -6.20 1.54 1.60
CA GLY A 11 -5.24 0.50 1.95
C GLY A 11 -5.22 0.21 3.45
N GLY A 12 -5.44 -1.05 3.84
CA GLY A 12 -5.48 -1.45 5.25
C GLY A 12 -6.78 -1.11 6.00
N VAL A 13 -7.69 -0.39 5.37
CA VAL A 13 -9.02 -0.04 5.90
C VAL A 13 -10.13 -0.75 5.12
N ILE A 14 -10.29 -0.44 3.86
CA ILE A 14 -11.24 -1.11 2.94
C ILE A 14 -10.63 -2.42 2.41
N THR A 15 -9.32 -2.45 2.21
CA THR A 15 -8.57 -3.67 1.88
C THR A 15 -7.83 -4.22 3.08
N ASN A 16 -7.32 -5.45 2.96
CA ASN A 16 -6.35 -6.01 3.91
C ASN A 16 -5.08 -5.15 3.93
N SER A 17 -4.36 -5.20 5.06
CA SER A 17 -3.11 -4.45 5.20
C SER A 17 -2.03 -4.97 4.25
N PRO A 18 -1.33 -4.10 3.51
CA PRO A 18 -0.16 -4.49 2.72
C PRO A 18 0.93 -5.19 3.54
N ILE A 19 1.04 -4.87 4.83
CA ILE A 19 2.02 -5.47 5.75
C ILE A 19 1.81 -6.99 5.88
N GLU A 20 0.57 -7.46 5.84
CA GLU A 20 0.30 -8.90 5.83
C GLU A 20 0.83 -9.56 4.54
N GLY A 21 0.64 -8.89 3.41
CA GLY A 21 1.19 -9.32 2.12
C GLY A 21 2.72 -9.34 2.11
N PHE A 22 3.36 -8.34 2.72
CA PHE A 22 4.82 -8.31 2.86
C PHE A 22 5.36 -9.50 3.67
N LYS A 23 4.71 -9.84 4.78
CA LYS A 23 5.10 -11.02 5.58
C LYS A 23 5.00 -12.32 4.77
N LEU A 24 3.94 -12.47 3.98
CA LEU A 24 3.76 -13.64 3.12
C LEU A 24 4.84 -13.72 2.03
N LEU A 25 5.26 -12.57 1.46
CA LEU A 25 6.36 -12.53 0.51
C LEU A 25 7.69 -12.90 1.17
N GLU A 26 7.94 -12.37 2.37
CA GLU A 26 9.15 -12.69 3.14
C GLU A 26 9.25 -14.20 3.40
N GLU A 27 8.16 -14.83 3.84
CA GLU A 27 8.09 -16.27 4.05
C GLU A 27 8.25 -17.06 2.74
N LYS A 28 7.57 -16.65 1.66
CA LYS A 28 7.61 -17.31 0.34
C LYS A 28 9.02 -17.36 -0.24
N HIS A 29 9.76 -16.26 -0.11
CA HIS A 29 11.09 -16.10 -0.72
C HIS A 29 12.25 -16.39 0.24
N GLY A 30 11.98 -16.64 1.52
CA GLY A 30 12.99 -16.82 2.55
C GLY A 30 13.78 -15.55 2.85
N TYR A 31 13.14 -14.39 2.70
CA TYR A 31 13.72 -13.10 3.09
C TYR A 31 13.76 -12.98 4.60
N ASP A 32 14.64 -12.13 5.11
CA ASP A 32 14.68 -11.83 6.54
C ASP A 32 13.35 -11.23 7.00
N LYS A 33 12.85 -11.69 8.13
CA LYS A 33 11.57 -11.25 8.68
C LYS A 33 11.56 -9.75 8.95
N GLY A 34 10.57 -9.06 8.40
CA GLY A 34 10.41 -7.61 8.54
C GLY A 34 11.31 -6.78 7.62
N ILE A 35 12.05 -7.40 6.72
CA ILE A 35 13.03 -6.72 5.87
C ILE A 35 12.37 -5.67 4.96
N ILE A 36 11.20 -5.98 4.38
CA ILE A 36 10.49 -5.04 3.51
C ILE A 36 10.09 -3.78 4.26
N THR A 37 9.60 -3.95 5.48
CA THR A 37 9.27 -2.82 6.37
C THR A 37 10.53 -2.04 6.75
N ASN A 38 11.63 -2.72 7.03
CA ASN A 38 12.90 -2.07 7.40
C ASN A 38 13.46 -1.22 6.26
N ILE A 39 13.37 -1.68 5.00
CA ILE A 39 13.77 -0.88 3.84
C ILE A 39 12.97 0.43 3.79
N ASN A 40 11.65 0.35 3.97
CA ASN A 40 10.78 1.52 3.97
C ASN A 40 11.01 2.46 5.15
N MET A 41 11.50 1.95 6.28
CA MET A 41 11.82 2.77 7.46
C MET A 41 13.24 3.34 7.43
N ASN A 42 14.10 2.82 6.58
CA ASN A 42 15.43 3.36 6.40
C ASN A 42 15.38 4.62 5.54
N ASN A 43 15.99 5.71 6.01
CA ASN A 43 15.98 7.01 5.33
C ASN A 43 14.54 7.46 4.92
N PRO A 44 13.59 7.55 5.88
CA PRO A 44 12.15 7.61 5.60
C PRO A 44 11.71 8.83 4.78
N ASP A 45 12.53 9.88 4.75
CA ASP A 45 12.21 11.10 3.99
C ASP A 45 12.69 11.05 2.53
N ASN A 46 13.65 10.19 2.21
CA ASN A 46 14.32 10.18 0.89
C ASN A 46 14.46 8.80 0.24
N ASN A 47 13.87 7.76 0.82
CA ASN A 47 13.86 6.44 0.19
C ASN A 47 12.92 6.40 -1.04
N ALA A 48 13.00 5.32 -1.81
CA ALA A 48 12.19 5.12 -3.00
C ALA A 48 10.68 5.22 -2.70
N TRP A 49 10.26 4.67 -1.56
CA TRP A 49 8.86 4.71 -1.13
C TRP A 49 8.36 6.13 -0.92
N ALA A 50 9.08 6.91 -0.10
CA ALA A 50 8.74 8.30 0.19
C ALA A 50 8.69 9.18 -1.07
N LYS A 51 9.66 9.04 -1.95
CA LYS A 51 9.68 9.75 -3.24
C LYS A 51 8.49 9.38 -4.12
N SER A 52 8.13 8.09 -4.16
CA SER A 52 7.01 7.60 -4.93
C SER A 52 5.67 8.13 -4.39
N GLU A 53 5.48 8.15 -3.07
CA GLU A 53 4.28 8.72 -2.44
C GLU A 53 4.11 10.22 -2.71
N ARG A 54 5.22 10.96 -2.81
CA ARG A 54 5.19 12.39 -3.19
C ARG A 54 5.07 12.62 -4.70
N GLY A 55 5.06 11.55 -5.52
CA GLY A 55 4.98 11.65 -6.98
C GLY A 55 6.26 12.18 -7.64
N GLU A 56 7.40 12.15 -6.94
CA GLU A 56 8.70 12.61 -7.43
C GLU A 56 9.33 11.66 -8.43
N ILE A 57 9.01 10.37 -8.33
CA ILE A 57 9.49 9.32 -9.21
C ILE A 57 8.32 8.52 -9.78
N ASP A 58 8.51 7.98 -10.98
CA ASP A 58 7.56 7.06 -11.59
C ASP A 58 7.75 5.63 -11.09
N ILE A 59 6.86 4.73 -11.53
CA ILE A 59 6.85 3.35 -11.08
C ILE A 59 8.13 2.59 -11.46
N ASN A 60 8.70 2.82 -12.64
CA ASN A 60 9.90 2.12 -13.07
C ASN A 60 11.11 2.57 -12.25
N THR A 61 11.23 3.86 -12.00
CA THR A 61 12.26 4.42 -11.13
C THR A 61 12.11 3.91 -9.69
N PHE A 62 10.86 3.80 -9.20
CA PHE A 62 10.60 3.21 -7.89
C PHE A 62 11.13 1.76 -7.80
N LEU A 63 10.80 0.92 -8.78
CA LEU A 63 11.26 -0.47 -8.80
C LEU A 63 12.78 -0.56 -8.72
N ASP A 64 13.47 0.22 -9.55
CA ASP A 64 14.94 0.24 -9.61
C ASP A 64 15.57 0.76 -8.30
N GLU A 65 15.05 1.86 -7.74
CA GLU A 65 15.59 2.44 -6.52
C GLU A 65 15.32 1.54 -5.30
N PHE A 66 14.12 0.97 -5.18
CA PHE A 66 13.79 0.06 -4.09
C PHE A 66 14.65 -1.20 -4.09
N GLU A 67 14.89 -1.80 -5.25
CA GLU A 67 15.78 -2.97 -5.38
C GLU A 67 17.23 -2.64 -5.03
N LYS A 68 17.71 -1.43 -5.37
CA LYS A 68 19.04 -0.95 -4.96
C LYS A 68 19.12 -0.74 -3.44
N GLU A 69 18.09 -0.17 -2.83
CA GLU A 69 18.02 -0.01 -1.37
C GLU A 69 18.05 -1.38 -0.66
N ALA A 70 17.33 -2.37 -1.19
CA ALA A 70 17.35 -3.73 -0.69
C ALA A 70 18.74 -4.37 -0.82
N LEU A 71 19.39 -4.22 -1.96
CA LEU A 71 20.74 -4.74 -2.21
C LEU A 71 21.78 -4.10 -1.27
N ALA A 72 21.64 -2.82 -0.95
CA ALA A 72 22.54 -2.12 -0.04
C ALA A 72 22.54 -2.71 1.39
N ILE A 73 21.47 -3.40 1.77
CA ILE A 73 21.38 -4.13 3.06
C ILE A 73 21.49 -5.65 2.89
N GLY A 74 21.99 -6.11 1.74
CA GLY A 74 22.29 -7.52 1.48
C GLY A 74 21.11 -8.38 1.06
N GLN A 75 19.98 -7.78 0.67
CA GLN A 75 18.78 -8.52 0.24
C GLN A 75 18.49 -8.31 -1.25
N LYS A 76 18.23 -9.40 -1.96
CA LYS A 76 17.76 -9.34 -3.34
C LYS A 76 16.24 -9.52 -3.36
N ILE A 77 15.51 -8.42 -3.54
CA ILE A 77 14.05 -8.38 -3.47
C ILE A 77 13.48 -8.02 -4.84
N ASN A 78 12.33 -8.59 -5.18
CA ASN A 78 11.56 -8.21 -6.36
C ASN A 78 10.55 -7.12 -5.98
N ALA A 79 10.85 -5.89 -6.31
CA ALA A 79 10.01 -4.74 -5.98
C ALA A 79 8.62 -4.79 -6.62
N LYS A 80 8.48 -5.42 -7.79
CA LYS A 80 7.20 -5.59 -8.47
C LYS A 80 6.22 -6.45 -7.65
N GLU A 81 6.70 -7.53 -7.03
CA GLU A 81 5.86 -8.36 -6.15
C GLU A 81 5.40 -7.58 -4.92
N ILE A 82 6.24 -6.69 -4.39
CA ILE A 82 5.87 -5.82 -3.26
C ILE A 82 4.74 -4.87 -3.64
N LEU A 83 4.83 -4.22 -4.80
CA LEU A 83 3.77 -3.35 -5.28
C LEU A 83 2.43 -4.09 -5.45
N GLN A 84 2.46 -5.34 -5.87
CA GLN A 84 1.26 -6.17 -6.00
C GLN A 84 0.52 -6.37 -4.66
N GLN A 85 1.24 -6.32 -3.53
CA GLN A 85 0.62 -6.42 -2.20
C GLN A 85 -0.18 -5.18 -1.80
N LEU A 86 0.03 -4.04 -2.47
CA LEU A 86 -0.74 -2.83 -2.21
C LEU A 86 -2.21 -2.96 -2.62
N TYR A 87 -2.51 -3.90 -3.52
CA TYR A 87 -3.87 -4.12 -4.01
C TYR A 87 -4.71 -5.04 -3.15
N GLY A 88 -4.28 -5.53 -2.07
CA GLY A 88 -4.98 -6.39 -1.10
C GLY A 88 -6.42 -6.80 -1.43
N SER A 89 -6.95 -7.80 -0.81
CA SER A 89 -8.36 -8.19 -0.97
C SER A 89 -9.29 -7.24 -0.19
N LEU A 90 -10.50 -7.05 -0.68
CA LEU A 90 -11.52 -6.25 -0.01
C LEU A 90 -11.96 -6.93 1.30
N ARG A 91 -12.03 -6.15 2.36
CA ARG A 91 -12.55 -6.60 3.67
C ARG A 91 -14.08 -6.61 3.64
N LYS A 92 -14.67 -7.78 3.52
CA LYS A 92 -16.15 -7.96 3.43
C LYS A 92 -16.91 -7.23 4.54
N ASN A 93 -16.42 -7.32 5.78
CA ASN A 93 -17.05 -6.64 6.93
C ASN A 93 -17.05 -5.12 6.77
N MET A 94 -15.96 -4.54 6.24
CA MET A 94 -15.87 -3.10 6.00
C MET A 94 -16.82 -2.69 4.87
N ILE A 95 -16.86 -3.43 3.78
CA ILE A 95 -17.79 -3.18 2.67
C ILE A 95 -19.24 -3.19 3.16
N ASN A 96 -19.62 -4.16 4.00
CA ASN A 96 -20.96 -4.24 4.55
C ASN A 96 -21.28 -3.02 5.43
N LYS A 97 -20.35 -2.57 6.27
CA LYS A 97 -20.52 -1.36 7.09
C LYS A 97 -20.66 -0.10 6.23
N ILE A 98 -19.88 0.04 5.19
CA ILE A 98 -19.98 1.16 4.24
C ILE A 98 -21.36 1.16 3.56
N LYS A 99 -21.86 0.00 3.13
CA LYS A 99 -23.20 -0.13 2.53
C LYS A 99 -24.29 0.29 3.52
N LEU A 100 -24.20 -0.12 4.79
CA LEU A 100 -25.15 0.28 5.82
C LEU A 100 -25.15 1.80 6.04
N LEU A 101 -23.98 2.41 6.13
CA LEU A 101 -23.83 3.86 6.27
C LEU A 101 -24.38 4.60 5.06
N SER A 102 -24.10 4.11 3.85
CA SER A 102 -24.61 4.69 2.60
C SER A 102 -26.14 4.62 2.54
N ASN A 103 -26.73 3.48 2.89
CA ASN A 103 -28.17 3.28 2.87
C ASN A 103 -28.91 4.14 3.92
N SER A 104 -28.24 4.48 5.01
CA SER A 104 -28.82 5.35 6.04
C SER A 104 -29.09 6.77 5.54
N LYS A 105 -28.40 7.21 4.48
CA LYS A 105 -28.45 8.57 3.91
C LYS A 105 -28.15 9.70 4.92
N LYS A 106 -27.58 9.34 6.09
CA LYS A 106 -27.25 10.30 7.15
C LYS A 106 -25.91 10.99 6.94
N TYR A 107 -25.01 10.35 6.20
CA TYR A 107 -23.62 10.78 6.05
C TYR A 107 -23.23 10.90 4.60
N LYS A 108 -22.38 11.88 4.28
CA LYS A 108 -21.59 11.91 3.06
C LYS A 108 -20.39 10.98 3.26
N LEU A 109 -20.19 10.03 2.36
CA LEU A 109 -19.06 9.09 2.40
C LEU A 109 -18.04 9.47 1.34
N ILE A 110 -16.78 9.51 1.71
CA ILE A 110 -15.66 9.86 0.85
C ILE A 110 -14.56 8.82 1.07
N CYS A 111 -13.88 8.40 -0.01
CA CYS A 111 -12.64 7.67 0.06
C CYS A 111 -11.49 8.61 -0.26
N LEU A 112 -10.48 8.64 0.61
CA LEU A 112 -9.24 9.37 0.42
C LEU A 112 -8.09 8.37 0.48
N THR A 113 -7.32 8.26 -0.59
CA THR A 113 -6.23 7.29 -0.71
C THR A 113 -5.01 7.88 -1.37
N ASN A 114 -3.83 7.39 -0.99
CA ASN A 114 -2.60 7.64 -1.72
C ASN A 114 -2.57 6.79 -2.98
N VAL A 115 -2.16 7.37 -4.10
CA VAL A 115 -2.00 6.68 -5.37
C VAL A 115 -0.55 6.86 -5.84
N LEU A 116 0.13 5.76 -6.09
CA LEU A 116 1.44 5.79 -6.73
C LEU A 116 1.29 6.06 -8.22
N ARG A 117 2.11 6.95 -8.76
CA ARG A 117 2.08 7.31 -10.18
C ARG A 117 2.42 6.11 -11.06
N GLY A 118 1.53 5.76 -11.99
CA GLY A 118 1.73 4.65 -12.94
C GLY A 118 1.38 3.26 -12.38
N VAL A 119 0.77 3.19 -11.21
CA VAL A 119 0.40 1.92 -10.56
C VAL A 119 -0.76 1.20 -11.26
N ASP A 120 -1.56 1.91 -12.01
CA ASP A 120 -2.68 1.39 -12.82
C ASP A 120 -2.28 0.29 -13.81
N ILE A 121 -1.01 0.24 -14.23
CA ILE A 121 -0.48 -0.83 -15.08
C ILE A 121 -0.44 -2.20 -14.40
N PHE A 122 -0.56 -2.26 -13.07
CA PHE A 122 -0.53 -3.48 -12.28
C PHE A 122 -1.90 -3.90 -11.76
N THR A 123 -2.97 -3.12 -12.00
CA THR A 123 -4.33 -3.52 -11.61
C THR A 123 -4.78 -4.71 -12.44
N PRO A 124 -5.30 -5.78 -11.83
CA PRO A 124 -5.97 -6.84 -12.57
C PRO A 124 -7.14 -6.25 -13.36
N LYS A 125 -7.21 -6.55 -14.64
CA LYS A 125 -8.38 -6.18 -15.47
C LYS A 125 -9.58 -7.04 -15.12
#